data_81d50af863593f574d0c1d55100cef4b
#
_entry.id   81d50af863593f574d0c1d55100cef4b
#
_cell.length_a   1.000
_cell.length_b   1.000
_cell.length_c   1.000
_cell.angle_alpha   90.00
_cell.angle_beta   90.00
_cell.angle_gamma   90.00
#
_symmetry.space_group_name_H-M   'P 1'
#
loop_
_entity.id
_entity.type
_entity.pdbx_description
1 polymer ?
#
loop_
_entity_poly.entity_id
_entity_poly.type
_entity_poly.pdbx_seq_one_letter_code
_entity_poly.pdbx_strand_id
1 'polypeptide(L)'
;LRRYKSFKNLTDPFRVIKGYFQARRLMRRIKPDIIFSKGGFVSVPVVLAAGHKHIPVIIHESDMTPGLANRIAIKKATKVCCNFPETIKYLPADKAVLTGSPIRQELLQGNKLAGLKLCNFTSGKPIIMVVGGSTGAVHVNEAVRKVLPELLKDYQVVHLCGKGKTDNSLNNIEGY
;
A
#
# COMPACT_ATOMS: atom_id res chain seq x y z
N LEU A 1 -0.89 16.19 2.69
CA LEU A 1 0.08 16.77 3.65
C LEU A 1 1.23 15.79 3.82
N ARG A 2 2.44 16.23 3.46
CA ARG A 2 3.65 15.45 3.66
C ARG A 2 3.97 15.41 5.15
N ARG A 3 4.52 14.29 5.66
CA ARG A 3 4.91 14.13 7.07
C ARG A 3 6.00 15.12 7.53
N TYR A 4 6.59 15.91 6.62
CA TYR A 4 7.66 16.87 6.89
C TYR A 4 7.18 18.29 6.69
N LYS A 5 7.58 19.22 7.57
CA LYS A 5 7.38 20.67 7.43
C LYS A 5 8.14 21.14 6.18
N SER A 6 7.44 21.59 5.16
CA SER A 6 8.02 22.11 3.92
C SER A 6 7.19 23.32 3.46
N PHE A 7 7.82 24.31 2.87
CA PHE A 7 7.14 25.46 2.23
C PHE A 7 6.12 25.02 1.16
N LYS A 8 6.26 23.83 0.59
CA LYS A 8 5.27 23.22 -0.32
C LYS A 8 3.93 22.93 0.35
N ASN A 9 3.86 22.85 1.67
CA ASN A 9 2.61 22.64 2.40
C ASN A 9 1.67 23.87 2.32
N LEU A 10 2.19 25.08 2.08
CA LEU A 10 1.38 26.27 1.87
C LEU A 10 0.62 26.26 0.52
N THR A 11 1.17 25.58 -0.50
CA THR A 11 0.53 25.48 -1.82
C THR A 11 -0.45 24.31 -1.93
N ASP A 12 -0.40 23.37 -0.98
CA ASP A 12 -1.23 22.16 -1.00
C ASP A 12 -2.75 22.46 -0.93
N PRO A 13 -3.25 23.43 -0.14
CA PRO A 13 -4.68 23.80 -0.16
C PRO A 13 -5.18 24.25 -1.54
N PHE A 14 -4.38 25.06 -2.25
CA PHE A 14 -4.73 25.53 -3.60
C PHE A 14 -4.74 24.37 -4.60
N ARG A 15 -3.84 23.41 -4.45
CA ARG A 15 -3.82 22.19 -5.28
C ARG A 15 -5.04 21.31 -5.02
N VAL A 16 -5.49 21.20 -3.77
CA VAL A 16 -6.71 20.47 -3.40
C VAL A 16 -7.93 21.13 -4.02
N ILE A 17 -8.04 22.47 -3.95
CA ILE A 17 -9.14 23.22 -4.55
C ILE A 17 -9.15 23.03 -6.08
N LYS A 18 -8.00 23.19 -6.74
CA LYS A 18 -7.88 22.93 -8.18
C LYS A 18 -8.28 21.49 -8.53
N GLY A 19 -7.78 20.53 -7.77
CA GLY A 19 -8.12 19.10 -7.93
C GLY A 19 -9.61 18.82 -7.74
N TYR A 20 -10.27 19.52 -6.81
CA TYR A 20 -11.71 19.41 -6.60
C TYR A 20 -12.52 19.85 -7.84
N PHE A 21 -12.18 20.99 -8.44
CA PHE A 21 -12.88 21.44 -9.66
C PHE A 21 -12.60 20.55 -10.85
N GLN A 22 -11.35 20.04 -10.98
CA GLN A 22 -11.00 19.05 -11.99
C GLN A 22 -11.80 17.76 -11.83
N ALA A 23 -11.89 17.23 -10.60
CA ALA A 23 -12.68 16.05 -10.28
C ALA A 23 -14.16 16.26 -10.59
N ARG A 24 -14.75 17.42 -10.23
CA ARG A 24 -16.13 17.76 -10.57
C ARG A 24 -16.39 17.78 -12.09
N ARG A 25 -15.45 18.32 -12.86
CA ARG A 25 -15.56 18.35 -14.33
C ARG A 25 -15.48 16.93 -14.90
N LEU A 26 -14.54 16.12 -14.39
CA LEU A 26 -14.37 14.74 -14.82
C LEU A 26 -15.61 13.88 -14.53
N MET A 27 -16.18 14.00 -13.32
CA MET A 27 -17.39 13.28 -12.92
C MET A 27 -18.61 13.67 -13.76
N ARG A 28 -18.70 14.93 -14.23
CA ARG A 28 -19.76 15.33 -15.16
C ARG A 28 -19.64 14.64 -16.53
N ARG A 29 -18.42 14.36 -16.95
CA ARG A 29 -18.12 13.70 -18.23
C ARG A 29 -18.25 12.18 -18.15
N ILE A 30 -17.68 11.57 -17.09
CA ILE A 30 -17.65 10.10 -16.93
C ILE A 30 -18.97 9.57 -16.36
N LYS A 31 -19.64 10.35 -15.49
CA LYS A 31 -20.87 10.00 -14.77
C LYS A 31 -20.74 8.66 -14.02
N PRO A 32 -19.76 8.51 -13.10
CA PRO A 32 -19.57 7.26 -12.39
C PRO A 32 -20.73 6.99 -11.43
N ASP A 33 -21.16 5.74 -11.34
CA ASP A 33 -22.20 5.29 -10.42
C ASP A 33 -21.68 5.18 -8.98
N ILE A 34 -20.39 4.88 -8.83
CA ILE A 34 -19.72 4.70 -7.53
C ILE A 34 -18.25 5.10 -7.61
N ILE A 35 -17.68 5.52 -6.49
CA ILE A 35 -16.25 5.81 -6.38
C ILE A 35 -15.65 4.94 -5.27
N PHE A 36 -14.53 4.28 -5.58
CA PHE A 36 -13.71 3.57 -4.62
C PHE A 36 -12.39 4.32 -4.39
N SER A 37 -12.03 4.52 -3.12
CA SER A 37 -10.81 5.20 -2.71
C SER A 37 -10.01 4.38 -1.70
N LYS A 38 -8.76 4.08 -2.02
CA LYS A 38 -7.79 3.46 -1.09
C LYS A 38 -7.14 4.48 -0.13
N GLY A 39 -7.61 5.72 -0.15
CA GLY A 39 -7.03 6.80 0.65
C GLY A 39 -5.88 7.52 -0.06
N GLY A 40 -5.05 8.18 0.75
CA GLY A 40 -4.01 9.08 0.27
C GLY A 40 -4.50 10.48 -0.03
N PHE A 41 -3.58 11.46 0.01
CA PHE A 41 -3.91 12.88 -0.09
C PHE A 41 -4.61 13.27 -1.41
N VAL A 42 -4.22 12.62 -2.52
CA VAL A 42 -4.77 12.87 -3.86
C VAL A 42 -6.24 12.47 -3.98
N SER A 43 -6.72 11.53 -3.15
CA SER A 43 -8.12 11.09 -3.18
C SER A 43 -9.08 12.12 -2.55
N VAL A 44 -8.61 12.99 -1.66
CA VAL A 44 -9.45 13.93 -0.92
C VAL A 44 -10.31 14.80 -1.84
N PRO A 45 -9.76 15.54 -2.83
CA PRO A 45 -10.56 16.35 -3.72
C PRO A 45 -11.60 15.54 -4.53
N VAL A 46 -11.25 14.30 -4.88
CA VAL A 46 -12.16 13.41 -5.62
C VAL A 46 -13.35 13.00 -4.74
N VAL A 47 -13.09 12.54 -3.51
CA VAL A 47 -14.14 12.15 -2.56
C VAL A 47 -15.04 13.31 -2.19
N LEU A 48 -14.47 14.51 -1.97
CA LEU A 48 -15.26 15.71 -1.69
C LEU A 48 -16.16 16.08 -2.87
N ALA A 49 -15.64 16.02 -4.09
CA ALA A 49 -16.40 16.30 -5.30
C ALA A 49 -17.54 15.30 -5.52
N ALA A 50 -17.29 14.01 -5.24
CA ALA A 50 -18.30 12.96 -5.29
C ALA A 50 -19.41 13.18 -4.28
N GLY A 51 -19.05 13.46 -3.03
CA GLY A 51 -20.02 13.73 -1.97
C GLY A 51 -20.95 14.94 -2.28
N HIS A 52 -20.42 15.98 -2.94
CA HIS A 52 -21.25 17.10 -3.39
C HIS A 52 -22.13 16.80 -4.61
N LYS A 53 -21.85 15.71 -5.30
CA LYS A 53 -22.67 15.21 -6.43
C LYS A 53 -23.58 14.06 -6.04
N HIS A 54 -23.61 13.72 -4.76
CA HIS A 54 -24.35 12.57 -4.23
C HIS A 54 -23.98 11.23 -4.89
N ILE A 55 -22.75 11.11 -5.41
CA ILE A 55 -22.22 9.86 -5.94
C ILE A 55 -21.74 9.02 -4.74
N PRO A 56 -22.19 7.76 -4.61
CA PRO A 56 -21.75 6.88 -3.53
C PRO A 56 -20.23 6.72 -3.51
N VAL A 57 -19.64 6.77 -2.30
CA VAL A 57 -18.20 6.63 -2.12
C VAL A 57 -17.92 5.52 -1.11
N ILE A 58 -17.13 4.55 -1.52
CA ILE A 58 -16.52 3.56 -0.63
C ILE A 58 -15.06 3.95 -0.44
N ILE A 59 -14.63 4.06 0.81
CA ILE A 59 -13.20 4.24 1.13
C ILE A 59 -12.67 3.02 1.85
N HIS A 60 -11.37 2.78 1.73
CA HIS A 60 -10.70 1.69 2.40
C HIS A 60 -9.52 2.22 3.24
N GLU A 61 -9.57 1.94 4.55
CA GLU A 61 -8.48 2.25 5.46
C GLU A 61 -7.60 1.02 5.65
N SER A 62 -6.32 1.17 5.38
CA SER A 62 -5.35 0.09 5.48
C SER A 62 -4.55 0.11 6.78
N ASP A 63 -4.50 1.25 7.47
CA ASP A 63 -3.79 1.42 8.72
C ASP A 63 -4.71 1.15 9.92
N MET A 64 -4.14 0.86 11.09
CA MET A 64 -4.90 0.65 12.33
C MET A 64 -5.66 1.91 12.77
N THR A 65 -5.14 3.08 12.43
CA THR A 65 -5.81 4.36 12.71
C THR A 65 -5.99 5.15 11.43
N PRO A 66 -7.18 5.74 11.19
CA PRO A 66 -7.43 6.50 9.98
C PRO A 66 -6.46 7.66 9.78
N GLY A 67 -5.77 7.65 8.65
CA GLY A 67 -4.90 8.75 8.23
C GLY A 67 -5.70 10.03 7.96
N LEU A 68 -5.02 11.19 7.96
CA LEU A 68 -5.68 12.50 7.80
C LEU A 68 -6.58 12.58 6.56
N ALA A 69 -6.12 12.04 5.43
CA ALA A 69 -6.90 12.02 4.19
C ALA A 69 -8.22 11.24 4.36
N ASN A 70 -8.17 10.05 4.97
CA ASN A 70 -9.36 9.26 5.23
C ASN A 70 -10.26 9.90 6.29
N ARG A 71 -9.71 10.54 7.33
CA ARG A 71 -10.51 11.28 8.33
C ARG A 71 -11.36 12.39 7.69
N ILE A 72 -10.83 13.06 6.66
CA ILE A 72 -11.60 14.06 5.88
C ILE A 72 -12.63 13.35 4.99
N ALA A 73 -12.23 12.28 4.31
CA ALA A 73 -13.05 11.54 3.36
C ALA A 73 -14.23 10.80 4.02
N ILE A 74 -14.06 10.27 5.24
CA ILE A 74 -15.10 9.56 6.02
C ILE A 74 -16.41 10.34 6.11
N LYS A 75 -16.33 11.67 6.25
CA LYS A 75 -17.52 12.55 6.33
C LYS A 75 -18.41 12.44 5.10
N LYS A 76 -17.84 12.16 3.93
CA LYS A 76 -18.54 12.06 2.63
C LYS A 76 -18.67 10.61 2.13
N ALA A 77 -18.08 9.66 2.81
CA ALA A 77 -18.16 8.26 2.44
C ALA A 77 -19.53 7.65 2.78
N THR A 78 -20.00 6.76 1.91
CA THR A 78 -21.18 5.92 2.12
C THR A 78 -20.81 4.71 2.98
N LYS A 79 -19.65 4.08 2.69
CA LYS A 79 -19.09 2.98 3.48
C LYS A 79 -17.59 3.16 3.65
N VAL A 80 -17.08 2.67 4.78
CA VAL A 80 -15.68 2.70 5.16
C VAL A 80 -15.22 1.30 5.46
N CYS A 81 -14.53 0.70 4.52
CA CYS A 81 -13.89 -0.60 4.69
C CYS A 81 -12.59 -0.45 5.49
N CYS A 82 -12.22 -1.44 6.28
CA CYS A 82 -10.96 -1.44 7.03
C CYS A 82 -10.32 -2.83 7.09
N ASN A 83 -8.98 -2.82 7.29
CA ASN A 83 -8.18 -4.04 7.40
C ASN A 83 -8.33 -4.71 8.78
N PHE A 84 -8.40 -3.92 9.85
CA PHE A 84 -8.25 -4.41 11.21
C PHE A 84 -9.52 -4.17 12.03
N PRO A 85 -9.92 -5.13 12.89
CA PRO A 85 -11.05 -4.94 13.80
C PRO A 85 -10.87 -3.72 14.71
N GLU A 86 -9.63 -3.44 15.13
CA GLU A 86 -9.27 -2.32 16.00
C GLU A 86 -9.52 -0.96 15.34
N THR A 87 -9.59 -0.91 14.02
CA THR A 87 -9.88 0.32 13.27
C THR A 87 -11.33 0.73 13.41
N ILE A 88 -12.25 -0.21 13.63
CA ILE A 88 -13.70 0.03 13.70
C ILE A 88 -14.06 1.08 14.75
N LYS A 89 -13.40 1.08 15.90
CA LYS A 89 -13.64 2.06 16.98
C LYS A 89 -13.38 3.52 16.59
N TYR A 90 -12.65 3.75 15.50
CA TYR A 90 -12.37 5.10 14.97
C TYR A 90 -13.29 5.50 13.82
N LEU A 91 -14.18 4.62 13.40
CA LEU A 91 -15.09 4.81 12.27
C LEU A 91 -16.53 5.00 12.74
N PRO A 92 -17.37 5.74 11.97
CA PRO A 92 -18.81 5.77 12.24
C PRO A 92 -19.42 4.37 12.14
N ALA A 93 -20.15 3.94 13.16
CA ALA A 93 -20.69 2.58 13.25
C ALA A 93 -21.61 2.19 12.09
N ASP A 94 -22.39 3.16 11.58
CA ASP A 94 -23.29 2.99 10.43
C ASP A 94 -22.57 2.80 9.09
N LYS A 95 -21.29 3.17 9.01
CA LYS A 95 -20.49 3.11 7.78
C LYS A 95 -19.39 2.07 7.80
N ALA A 96 -18.93 1.65 8.98
CA ALA A 96 -17.79 0.75 9.14
C ALA A 96 -18.08 -0.66 8.61
N VAL A 97 -17.13 -1.22 7.86
CA VAL A 97 -17.18 -2.60 7.36
C VAL A 97 -15.78 -3.22 7.48
N LEU A 98 -15.67 -4.31 8.23
CA LEU A 98 -14.42 -5.07 8.29
C LEU A 98 -14.32 -5.97 7.04
N THR A 99 -13.39 -5.65 6.15
CA THR A 99 -13.17 -6.40 4.90
C THR A 99 -11.84 -7.12 4.83
N GLY A 100 -10.90 -6.75 5.68
CA GLY A 100 -9.50 -7.14 5.48
C GLY A 100 -8.86 -6.41 4.30
N SER A 101 -7.62 -6.79 3.98
CA SER A 101 -6.88 -6.21 2.87
C SER A 101 -7.26 -6.89 1.55
N PRO A 102 -7.66 -6.13 0.52
CA PRO A 102 -7.90 -6.71 -0.79
C PRO A 102 -6.56 -7.16 -1.40
N ILE A 103 -6.41 -8.45 -1.58
CA ILE A 103 -5.24 -9.08 -2.21
C ILE A 103 -5.66 -9.78 -3.50
N ARG A 104 -4.70 -9.95 -4.39
CA ARG A 104 -4.94 -10.68 -5.64
C ARG A 104 -5.13 -12.18 -5.36
N GLN A 105 -6.10 -12.79 -6.03
CA GLN A 105 -6.44 -14.20 -5.85
C GLN A 105 -5.24 -15.12 -6.14
N GLU A 106 -4.39 -14.75 -7.10
CA GLU A 106 -3.22 -15.52 -7.51
C GLU A 106 -2.21 -15.69 -6.37
N LEU A 107 -2.16 -14.75 -5.42
CA LEU A 107 -1.28 -14.85 -4.25
C LEU A 107 -1.68 -15.99 -3.30
N LEU A 108 -2.94 -16.45 -3.37
CA LEU A 108 -3.44 -17.58 -2.57
C LEU A 108 -3.17 -18.93 -3.23
N GLN A 109 -2.73 -18.94 -4.50
CA GLN A 109 -2.50 -20.14 -5.31
C GLN A 109 -1.00 -20.46 -5.46
N GLY A 110 -0.18 -20.01 -4.52
CA GLY A 110 1.26 -20.23 -4.53
C GLY A 110 1.63 -21.71 -4.49
N ASN A 111 2.69 -22.09 -5.24
CA ASN A 111 3.23 -23.45 -5.25
C ASN A 111 4.66 -23.46 -4.70
N LYS A 112 4.85 -24.12 -3.56
CA LYS A 112 6.15 -24.21 -2.88
C LYS A 112 7.25 -24.81 -3.78
N LEU A 113 6.96 -25.89 -4.49
CA LEU A 113 7.95 -26.59 -5.32
C LEU A 113 8.38 -25.71 -6.51
N ALA A 114 7.43 -25.01 -7.12
CA ALA A 114 7.73 -24.05 -8.17
C ALA A 114 8.62 -22.90 -7.65
N GLY A 115 8.34 -22.40 -6.45
CA GLY A 115 9.14 -21.36 -5.80
C GLY A 115 10.57 -21.83 -5.52
N LEU A 116 10.75 -23.04 -4.95
CA LEU A 116 12.07 -23.63 -4.72
C LEU A 116 12.86 -23.77 -6.02
N LYS A 117 12.23 -24.30 -7.06
CA LYS A 117 12.86 -24.43 -8.39
C LYS A 117 13.26 -23.08 -8.98
N LEU A 118 12.40 -22.07 -8.87
CA LEU A 118 12.68 -20.72 -9.37
C LEU A 118 13.90 -20.09 -8.70
N CYS A 119 14.05 -20.30 -7.39
CA CYS A 119 15.14 -19.75 -6.60
C CYS A 119 16.38 -20.67 -6.58
N ASN A 120 16.32 -21.84 -7.20
CA ASN A 120 17.36 -22.89 -7.09
C ASN A 120 17.64 -23.28 -5.62
N PHE A 121 16.58 -23.36 -4.82
CA PHE A 121 16.65 -23.66 -3.39
C PHE A 121 16.33 -25.14 -3.11
N THR A 122 16.85 -25.64 -2.00
CA THR A 122 16.57 -26.99 -1.49
C THR A 122 15.41 -26.98 -0.49
N SER A 123 14.78 -28.14 -0.29
CA SER A 123 13.72 -28.30 0.72
C SER A 123 14.26 -28.44 2.16
N GLY A 124 15.59 -28.57 2.33
CA GLY A 124 16.21 -28.92 3.62
C GLY A 124 16.43 -27.77 4.58
N LYS A 125 16.45 -26.52 4.08
CA LYS A 125 16.63 -25.32 4.91
C LYS A 125 15.40 -24.45 4.91
N PRO A 126 15.08 -23.78 6.03
CA PRO A 126 14.03 -22.74 6.05
C PRO A 126 14.39 -21.57 5.12
N ILE A 127 13.36 -20.89 4.60
CA ILE A 127 13.53 -19.75 3.69
C ILE A 127 13.09 -18.48 4.37
N ILE A 128 13.96 -17.46 4.34
CA ILE A 128 13.64 -16.09 4.73
C ILE A 128 13.39 -15.26 3.47
N MET A 129 12.22 -14.63 3.39
CA MET A 129 11.91 -13.70 2.31
C MET A 129 11.94 -12.26 2.81
N VAL A 130 12.80 -11.44 2.22
CA VAL A 130 12.91 -10.01 2.54
C VAL A 130 12.36 -9.17 1.40
N VAL A 131 11.40 -8.28 1.71
CA VAL A 131 10.72 -7.44 0.73
C VAL A 131 10.73 -5.99 1.19
N GLY A 132 11.44 -5.12 0.48
CA GLY A 132 11.58 -3.70 0.79
C GLY A 132 10.57 -2.77 0.09
N GLY A 133 9.44 -3.29 -0.39
CA GLY A 133 8.48 -2.55 -1.22
C GLY A 133 8.93 -2.42 -2.68
N SER A 134 8.09 -1.81 -3.55
CA SER A 134 8.29 -1.78 -5.01
C SER A 134 9.55 -1.03 -5.46
N THR A 135 9.94 0.01 -4.73
CA THR A 135 11.16 0.80 -5.04
C THR A 135 12.40 0.29 -4.31
N GLY A 136 12.22 -0.71 -3.44
CA GLY A 136 13.25 -1.23 -2.55
C GLY A 136 13.62 -0.25 -1.42
N ALA A 137 14.16 -0.78 -0.33
CA ALA A 137 14.58 -0.01 0.85
C ALA A 137 16.10 -0.15 1.02
N VAL A 138 16.87 0.92 0.74
CA VAL A 138 18.34 0.88 0.75
C VAL A 138 18.85 0.36 2.09
N HIS A 139 18.41 0.93 3.21
CA HIS A 139 18.88 0.52 4.54
C HIS A 139 18.51 -0.93 4.90
N VAL A 140 17.35 -1.42 4.42
CA VAL A 140 17.00 -2.84 4.60
C VAL A 140 17.95 -3.72 3.79
N ASN A 141 18.22 -3.34 2.53
CA ASN A 141 19.14 -4.08 1.67
C ASN A 141 20.54 -4.15 2.27
N GLU A 142 21.06 -3.03 2.78
CA GLU A 142 22.37 -2.95 3.45
C GLU A 142 22.42 -3.84 4.69
N ALA A 143 21.39 -3.77 5.55
CA ALA A 143 21.31 -4.58 6.75
C ALA A 143 21.28 -6.09 6.43
N VAL A 144 20.48 -6.50 5.43
CA VAL A 144 20.42 -7.92 5.00
C VAL A 144 21.77 -8.38 4.48
N ARG A 145 22.41 -7.62 3.60
CA ARG A 145 23.71 -7.98 3.04
C ARG A 145 24.80 -8.10 4.10
N LYS A 146 24.76 -7.25 5.12
CA LYS A 146 25.72 -7.30 6.23
C LYS A 146 25.63 -8.59 7.04
N VAL A 147 24.43 -9.14 7.23
CA VAL A 147 24.20 -10.35 8.01
C VAL A 147 24.04 -11.60 7.15
N LEU A 148 24.10 -11.45 5.82
CA LEU A 148 23.86 -12.54 4.87
C LEU A 148 24.76 -13.76 5.09
N PRO A 149 26.07 -13.63 5.32
CA PRO A 149 26.94 -14.79 5.54
C PRO A 149 26.52 -15.61 6.77
N GLU A 150 25.99 -14.97 7.80
CA GLU A 150 25.50 -15.63 8.99
C GLU A 150 24.15 -16.32 8.73
N LEU A 151 23.24 -15.62 8.06
CA LEU A 151 21.92 -16.18 7.70
C LEU A 151 22.05 -17.44 6.83
N LEU A 152 22.97 -17.49 5.89
CA LEU A 152 23.12 -18.60 4.96
C LEU A 152 23.64 -19.89 5.59
N LYS A 153 24.15 -19.84 6.84
CA LYS A 153 24.50 -21.06 7.57
C LYS A 153 23.26 -21.95 7.80
N ASP A 154 22.13 -21.33 8.19
CA ASP A 154 20.93 -22.05 8.62
C ASP A 154 19.72 -21.83 7.70
N TYR A 155 19.75 -20.80 6.85
CA TYR A 155 18.63 -20.37 6.03
C TYR A 155 18.99 -20.26 4.55
N GLN A 156 17.99 -20.22 3.72
CA GLN A 156 18.05 -19.72 2.35
C GLN A 156 17.32 -18.37 2.31
N VAL A 157 17.79 -17.41 1.50
CA VAL A 157 17.29 -16.04 1.56
C VAL A 157 16.81 -15.57 0.19
N VAL A 158 15.52 -15.21 0.06
CA VAL A 158 14.99 -14.49 -1.09
C VAL A 158 14.97 -13.00 -0.76
N HIS A 159 15.73 -12.19 -1.49
CA HIS A 159 15.84 -10.77 -1.22
C HIS A 159 15.36 -9.92 -2.40
N LEU A 160 14.16 -9.34 -2.29
CA LEU A 160 13.60 -8.42 -3.27
C LEU A 160 14.14 -7.00 -3.04
N CYS A 161 15.29 -6.70 -3.64
CA CYS A 161 16.04 -5.46 -3.41
C CYS A 161 15.39 -4.21 -3.99
N GLY A 162 14.48 -4.36 -4.99
CA GLY A 162 13.94 -3.28 -5.80
C GLY A 162 14.81 -2.96 -7.03
N LYS A 163 14.17 -2.34 -8.03
CA LYS A 163 14.79 -2.09 -9.34
C LYS A 163 16.06 -1.27 -9.21
N GLY A 164 17.16 -1.76 -9.80
CA GLY A 164 18.47 -1.09 -9.83
C GLY A 164 19.23 -1.10 -8.50
N LYS A 165 18.82 -1.94 -7.53
CA LYS A 165 19.46 -2.05 -6.21
C LYS A 165 20.02 -3.45 -5.92
N THR A 166 20.11 -4.29 -6.94
CA THR A 166 20.80 -5.58 -6.86
C THR A 166 22.30 -5.38 -6.70
N ASP A 167 22.95 -6.32 -6.05
CA ASP A 167 24.40 -6.38 -5.93
C ASP A 167 24.90 -7.60 -6.70
N ASN A 168 25.56 -7.36 -7.83
CA ASN A 168 25.97 -8.44 -8.72
C ASN A 168 27.07 -9.34 -8.14
N SER A 169 27.80 -8.87 -7.12
CA SER A 169 28.79 -9.69 -6.42
C SER A 169 28.18 -10.84 -5.63
N LEU A 170 26.86 -10.78 -5.36
CA LEU A 170 26.11 -11.73 -4.58
C LEU A 170 25.32 -12.74 -5.44
N ASN A 171 25.31 -12.58 -6.77
CA ASN A 171 24.43 -13.35 -7.67
C ASN A 171 24.68 -14.88 -7.68
N ASN A 172 25.84 -15.34 -7.25
CA ASN A 172 26.23 -16.76 -7.29
C ASN A 172 26.42 -17.35 -5.89
N ILE A 173 25.91 -16.68 -4.86
CA ILE A 173 26.00 -17.23 -3.50
C ILE A 173 24.93 -18.30 -3.33
N GLU A 174 25.33 -19.51 -2.96
CA GLU A 174 24.41 -20.61 -2.70
C GLU A 174 23.44 -20.28 -1.58
N GLY A 175 22.14 -20.45 -1.86
CA GLY A 175 21.09 -20.13 -0.90
C GLY A 175 20.63 -18.66 -0.86
N TYR A 176 21.14 -17.82 -1.79
CA TYR A 176 20.72 -16.41 -1.89
C TYR A 176 20.20 -16.03 -3.28
#